data_df03549bde9bc5312797fe326ba224ec
#
_entry.id   df03549bde9bc5312797fe326ba224ec
#
_cell.length_a   1.000
_cell.length_b   1.000
_cell.length_c   1.000
_cell.angle_alpha   90.00
_cell.angle_beta   90.00
_cell.angle_gamma   90.00
#
_symmetry.space_group_name_H-M   'P 1'
#
loop_
_entity.id
_entity.type
_entity.pdbx_description
1 polymer ?
#
loop_
_entity_poly.entity_id
_entity_poly.type
_entity_poly.pdbx_seq_one_letter_code
_entity_poly.pdbx_strand_id
1 'polypeptide(L)'
;VDLYFKRSFTPTLLDYCPENCTVFPLGFNYLIRPQRYFPARLTDVLKDFLKHSTPLGKYCHRDLFYSRRYEYYPLPHKDTKILFLTRLWDPDQVTDEQLKNEREKINVTRAALIRACKQEFRDSFIGGLQQDPFAKQYAKELIAPARLTKKEHFLETIKQCNICIATTGLHQSTGWKFGEYVAAARAIVSEPLKYQVPGNWREGNNYLEFNHLEELMYRIHELIRNKMKMLHIMRNNYEYYLNYLRPDNLVLNTLTKIYLCDL
;
A
#
# COMPACT_ATOMS: atom_id res chain seq x y z
N VAL A 1 22.76 -12.38 -15.95
CA VAL A 1 22.48 -11.74 -14.65
C VAL A 1 22.44 -12.85 -13.61
N ASP A 2 23.37 -12.87 -12.69
CA ASP A 2 23.50 -13.95 -11.71
C ASP A 2 22.45 -13.85 -10.60
N LEU A 3 22.06 -12.64 -10.23
CA LEU A 3 21.06 -12.37 -9.20
C LEU A 3 20.00 -11.40 -9.68
N TYR A 4 18.73 -11.73 -9.45
CA TYR A 4 17.59 -10.90 -9.82
C TYR A 4 16.61 -10.70 -8.66
N PHE A 5 16.27 -9.47 -8.35
CA PHE A 5 15.32 -9.14 -7.29
C PHE A 5 13.99 -8.66 -7.89
N LYS A 6 12.93 -9.44 -7.64
CA LYS A 6 11.60 -9.23 -8.25
C LYS A 6 10.54 -8.83 -7.23
N ARG A 7 9.79 -7.76 -7.50
CA ARG A 7 8.67 -7.33 -6.64
C ARG A 7 7.49 -8.29 -6.67
N SER A 8 7.06 -8.67 -7.86
CA SER A 8 5.98 -9.66 -8.03
C SER A 8 6.60 -11.06 -8.13
N PHE A 9 7.16 -11.53 -7.02
CA PHE A 9 7.83 -12.82 -6.94
C PHE A 9 6.84 -13.94 -6.58
N THR A 10 6.90 -15.05 -7.30
CA THR A 10 6.28 -16.34 -6.97
C THR A 10 7.32 -17.45 -7.16
N PRO A 11 7.27 -18.56 -6.40
CA PRO A 11 8.18 -19.69 -6.60
C PRO A 11 8.13 -20.24 -8.03
N THR A 12 6.97 -20.26 -8.66
CA THR A 12 6.79 -20.70 -10.05
C THR A 12 7.59 -19.89 -11.08
N LEU A 13 8.05 -18.68 -10.71
CA LEU A 13 8.92 -17.89 -11.57
C LEU A 13 10.29 -18.58 -11.78
N LEU A 14 10.74 -19.37 -10.82
CA LEU A 14 12.01 -20.08 -10.88
C LEU A 14 12.05 -21.09 -12.04
N ASP A 15 10.91 -21.65 -12.42
CA ASP A 15 10.80 -22.62 -13.53
C ASP A 15 11.09 -21.97 -14.90
N TYR A 16 11.07 -20.64 -14.98
CA TYR A 16 11.29 -19.84 -16.19
C TYR A 16 12.61 -19.05 -16.15
N CYS A 17 13.39 -19.18 -15.10
CA CYS A 17 14.66 -18.47 -14.97
C CYS A 17 15.81 -19.26 -15.63
N PRO A 18 16.82 -18.59 -16.19
CA PRO A 18 18.03 -19.26 -16.63
C PRO A 18 18.71 -19.98 -15.46
N GLU A 19 19.33 -21.12 -15.72
CA GLU A 19 19.99 -21.96 -14.69
C GLU A 19 21.03 -21.21 -13.85
N ASN A 20 21.68 -20.19 -14.43
CA ASN A 20 22.69 -19.38 -13.77
C ASN A 20 22.11 -18.10 -13.14
N CYS A 21 20.79 -17.99 -12.99
CA CYS A 21 20.13 -16.83 -12.40
C CYS A 21 19.34 -17.19 -11.14
N THR A 22 19.77 -16.70 -10.00
CA THR A 22 19.01 -16.84 -8.75
C THR A 22 18.06 -15.65 -8.55
N VAL A 23 16.78 -15.93 -8.29
CA VAL A 23 15.75 -14.89 -8.14
C VAL A 23 15.27 -14.81 -6.70
N PHE A 24 15.20 -13.58 -6.18
CA PHE A 24 14.73 -13.28 -4.84
C PHE A 24 13.55 -12.33 -4.83
N PRO A 25 12.66 -12.40 -3.83
CA PRO A 25 11.64 -11.38 -3.61
C PRO A 25 12.30 -10.06 -3.20
N LEU A 26 11.96 -8.96 -3.89
CA LEU A 26 12.42 -7.62 -3.53
C LEU A 26 11.56 -6.98 -2.43
N GLY A 27 10.26 -7.26 -2.40
CA GLY A 27 9.32 -6.68 -1.45
C GLY A 27 8.17 -5.89 -2.10
N PHE A 28 7.45 -5.14 -1.29
CA PHE A 28 6.30 -4.35 -1.73
C PHE A 28 6.68 -3.20 -2.68
N ASN A 29 5.69 -2.72 -3.44
CA ASN A 29 5.81 -1.50 -4.22
C ASN A 29 5.88 -0.28 -3.28
N TYR A 30 7.11 0.16 -2.98
CA TYR A 30 7.37 1.29 -2.10
C TYR A 30 8.57 2.10 -2.61
N LEU A 31 8.31 2.97 -3.61
CA LEU A 31 9.35 3.81 -4.23
C LEU A 31 9.47 5.15 -3.51
N ILE A 32 9.93 5.10 -2.26
CA ILE A 32 10.08 6.25 -1.39
C ILE A 32 11.56 6.51 -1.16
N ARG A 33 11.92 7.77 -0.99
CA ARG A 33 13.29 8.18 -0.72
C ARG A 33 13.57 8.15 0.77
N PRO A 34 14.75 7.71 1.21
CA PRO A 34 15.15 7.82 2.60
C PRO A 34 15.22 9.30 2.99
N GLN A 35 15.03 9.59 4.27
CA GLN A 35 15.29 10.92 4.79
C GLN A 35 16.77 11.22 4.65
N ARG A 36 17.12 12.44 4.20
CA ARG A 36 18.52 12.88 4.19
C ARG A 36 18.97 13.13 5.62
N TYR A 37 19.90 12.31 6.10
CA TYR A 37 20.55 12.51 7.41
C TYR A 37 21.75 13.47 7.35
N PHE A 38 22.23 13.79 6.14
CA PHE A 38 23.32 14.74 5.96
C PHE A 38 22.78 16.17 5.83
N PRO A 39 23.46 17.15 6.44
CA PRO A 39 23.11 18.55 6.23
C PRO A 39 23.09 18.84 4.73
N ALA A 40 22.00 19.40 4.26
CA ALA A 40 21.85 19.77 2.86
C ALA A 40 23.03 20.69 2.47
N ARG A 41 23.66 20.46 1.30
CA ARG A 41 24.62 21.42 0.76
C ARG A 41 23.93 22.78 0.64
N LEU A 42 24.67 23.87 0.86
CA LEU A 42 24.12 25.23 0.74
C LEU A 42 23.33 25.43 -0.55
N THR A 43 23.78 24.78 -1.64
CA THR A 43 23.09 24.73 -2.94
C THR A 43 21.72 24.05 -2.89
N ASP A 44 21.53 23.04 -2.03
CA ASP A 44 20.25 22.33 -1.89
C ASP A 44 19.27 23.17 -1.04
N VAL A 45 19.78 23.87 -0.01
CA VAL A 45 19.02 24.83 0.80
C VAL A 45 18.56 26.00 -0.06
N LEU A 46 19.44 26.53 -0.90
CA LEU A 46 19.10 27.63 -1.81
C LEU A 46 18.08 27.20 -2.87
N LYS A 47 18.22 25.98 -3.42
CA LYS A 47 17.25 25.38 -4.34
C LYS A 47 15.89 25.15 -3.69
N ASP A 48 15.85 24.71 -2.45
CA ASP A 48 14.60 24.50 -1.72
C ASP A 48 13.95 25.85 -1.36
N PHE A 49 14.75 26.87 -0.98
CA PHE A 49 14.26 28.23 -0.76
C PHE A 49 13.65 28.84 -2.03
N LEU A 50 14.36 28.76 -3.17
CA LEU A 50 13.84 29.24 -4.45
C LEU A 50 12.57 28.51 -4.90
N LYS A 51 12.43 27.21 -4.61
CA LYS A 51 11.22 26.43 -4.90
C LYS A 51 10.01 26.84 -4.04
N HIS A 52 10.24 27.16 -2.78
CA HIS A 52 9.16 27.60 -1.89
C HIS A 52 8.76 29.07 -2.08
N SER A 53 9.68 29.88 -2.62
CA SER A 53 9.47 31.32 -2.85
C SER A 53 8.91 31.66 -4.24
N THR A 54 8.79 30.68 -5.15
CA THR A 54 8.28 30.90 -6.51
C THR A 54 6.95 30.19 -6.74
N PRO A 55 6.04 30.74 -7.59
CA PRO A 55 4.79 30.07 -7.97
C PRO A 55 4.98 28.67 -8.61
N LEU A 56 6.14 28.43 -9.23
CA LEU A 56 6.55 27.14 -9.81
C LEU A 56 6.85 26.08 -8.73
N GLY A 57 7.15 26.47 -7.51
CA GLY A 57 7.40 25.56 -6.37
C GLY A 57 6.19 24.69 -6.02
N LYS A 58 4.98 25.16 -6.30
CA LYS A 58 3.72 24.40 -6.12
C LYS A 58 3.65 23.10 -6.94
N TYR A 59 4.46 22.98 -8.00
CA TYR A 59 4.52 21.79 -8.86
C TYR A 59 5.65 20.81 -8.48
N CYS A 60 6.52 21.17 -7.53
CA CYS A 60 7.60 20.31 -7.07
C CYS A 60 7.16 19.42 -5.90
N HIS A 61 6.38 18.38 -6.16
CA HIS A 61 5.94 17.37 -5.17
C HIS A 61 7.07 16.46 -4.61
N ARG A 62 8.35 16.87 -4.70
CA ARG A 62 9.49 16.05 -4.26
C ARG A 62 9.43 15.66 -2.78
N ASP A 63 8.88 16.52 -1.93
CA ASP A 63 8.78 16.26 -0.48
C ASP A 63 7.76 15.17 -0.12
N LEU A 64 6.80 14.90 -1.01
CA LEU A 64 5.82 13.84 -0.79
C LEU A 64 6.39 12.42 -0.91
N PHE A 65 7.62 12.27 -1.41
CA PHE A 65 8.25 10.97 -1.61
C PHE A 65 9.38 10.70 -0.60
N TYR A 66 9.44 11.42 0.52
CA TYR A 66 10.35 11.10 1.62
C TYR A 66 9.67 10.23 2.68
N SER A 67 10.42 9.27 3.23
CA SER A 67 9.93 8.25 4.17
C SER A 67 9.18 8.84 5.37
N ARG A 68 9.66 9.97 5.94
CA ARG A 68 9.01 10.68 7.05
C ARG A 68 7.53 11.04 6.82
N ARG A 69 7.12 11.19 5.56
CA ARG A 69 5.72 11.49 5.22
C ARG A 69 4.82 10.27 5.35
N TYR A 70 5.38 9.07 5.24
CA TYR A 70 4.67 7.79 5.28
C TYR A 70 4.72 7.15 6.64
N GLU A 71 5.81 7.35 7.36
CA GLU A 71 6.11 6.73 8.64
C GLU A 71 5.15 7.20 9.73
N TYR A 72 4.71 6.24 10.53
CA TYR A 72 3.97 6.50 11.75
C TYR A 72 4.19 5.36 12.76
N TYR A 73 3.71 5.54 13.99
CA TYR A 73 3.87 4.58 15.06
C TYR A 73 2.67 3.64 15.18
N PRO A 74 2.83 2.44 15.77
CA PRO A 74 1.74 1.49 16.02
C PRO A 74 0.87 1.95 17.21
N LEU A 75 0.32 3.16 17.09
CA LEU A 75 -0.54 3.76 18.09
C LEU A 75 -2.00 3.72 17.59
N PRO A 76 -2.87 2.94 18.24
CA PRO A 76 -4.29 2.94 17.92
C PRO A 76 -4.96 4.22 18.41
N HIS A 77 -5.81 4.81 17.60
CA HIS A 77 -6.67 5.91 18.01
C HIS A 77 -7.84 5.37 18.83
N LYS A 78 -8.34 6.20 19.77
CA LYS A 78 -9.49 5.86 20.64
C LYS A 78 -10.70 5.48 19.80
N ASP A 79 -11.04 6.33 18.82
CA ASP A 79 -12.12 6.11 17.87
C ASP A 79 -11.56 5.36 16.65
N THR A 80 -12.00 4.11 16.49
CA THR A 80 -11.52 3.28 15.41
C THR A 80 -12.08 3.79 14.08
N LYS A 81 -11.17 4.22 13.19
CA LYS A 81 -11.50 4.58 11.81
C LYS A 81 -10.95 3.56 10.84
N ILE A 82 -11.71 3.34 9.78
CA ILE A 82 -11.45 2.35 8.73
C ILE A 82 -11.26 3.07 7.41
N LEU A 83 -10.15 2.79 6.72
CA LEU A 83 -9.80 3.42 5.45
C LEU A 83 -9.91 2.44 4.30
N PHE A 84 -10.67 2.81 3.27
CA PHE A 84 -10.65 2.12 1.97
C PHE A 84 -10.81 3.12 0.82
N LEU A 85 -9.72 3.53 0.22
CA LEU A 85 -9.70 4.35 -0.99
C LEU A 85 -9.14 3.53 -2.15
N THR A 86 -9.87 3.43 -3.25
CA THR A 86 -9.45 2.66 -4.41
C THR A 86 -9.87 3.33 -5.72
N ARG A 87 -9.49 2.77 -6.85
CA ARG A 87 -9.91 3.18 -8.19
C ARG A 87 -10.60 2.06 -8.90
N LEU A 88 -11.38 2.36 -9.92
CA LEU A 88 -11.89 1.39 -10.87
C LEU A 88 -10.99 1.32 -12.10
N TRP A 89 -11.18 0.27 -12.87
CA TRP A 89 -10.52 0.04 -14.14
C TRP A 89 -11.57 -0.01 -15.24
N ASP A 90 -11.50 0.87 -16.20
CA ASP A 90 -12.40 0.89 -17.34
C ASP A 90 -12.13 -0.34 -18.25
N PRO A 91 -13.08 -1.28 -18.39
CA PRO A 91 -12.90 -2.47 -19.22
C PRO A 91 -12.71 -2.15 -20.70
N ASP A 92 -13.30 -1.06 -21.18
CA ASP A 92 -13.26 -0.69 -22.60
C ASP A 92 -11.91 -0.13 -23.05
N GLN A 93 -11.01 0.14 -22.10
CA GLN A 93 -9.64 0.60 -22.43
C GLN A 93 -8.69 -0.54 -22.84
N VAL A 94 -9.17 -1.77 -22.92
CA VAL A 94 -8.36 -2.92 -23.34
C VAL A 94 -9.16 -3.77 -24.33
N THR A 95 -8.44 -4.47 -25.19
CA THR A 95 -9.03 -5.36 -26.21
C THR A 95 -9.02 -6.84 -25.77
N ASP A 96 -8.18 -7.18 -24.82
CA ASP A 96 -8.06 -8.54 -24.29
C ASP A 96 -9.26 -8.88 -23.39
N GLU A 97 -10.01 -9.92 -23.75
CA GLU A 97 -11.23 -10.32 -23.05
C GLU A 97 -10.97 -10.85 -21.63
N GLN A 98 -9.83 -11.48 -21.38
CA GLN A 98 -9.48 -11.94 -20.03
C GLN A 98 -9.22 -10.75 -19.11
N LEU A 99 -8.52 -9.75 -19.63
CA LEU A 99 -8.22 -8.52 -18.90
C LEU A 99 -9.47 -7.66 -18.69
N LYS A 100 -10.41 -7.62 -19.63
CA LYS A 100 -11.73 -6.99 -19.43
C LYS A 100 -12.48 -7.63 -18.28
N ASN A 101 -12.62 -8.96 -18.31
CA ASN A 101 -13.29 -9.72 -17.27
C ASN A 101 -12.63 -9.56 -15.89
N GLU A 102 -11.31 -9.49 -15.85
CA GLU A 102 -10.58 -9.21 -14.59
C GLU A 102 -10.91 -7.81 -14.06
N ARG A 103 -10.91 -6.78 -14.94
CA ARG A 103 -11.29 -5.41 -14.57
C ARG A 103 -12.71 -5.32 -14.02
N GLU A 104 -13.66 -5.97 -14.69
CA GLU A 104 -15.06 -6.01 -14.24
C GLU A 104 -15.21 -6.65 -12.87
N LYS A 105 -14.58 -7.81 -12.64
CA LYS A 105 -14.60 -8.48 -11.33
C LYS A 105 -14.03 -7.59 -10.23
N ILE A 106 -12.89 -6.95 -10.49
CA ILE A 106 -12.27 -6.01 -9.55
C ILE A 106 -13.22 -4.84 -9.25
N ASN A 107 -13.88 -4.27 -10.26
CA ASN A 107 -14.79 -3.14 -10.11
C ASN A 107 -16.02 -3.52 -9.28
N VAL A 108 -16.65 -4.65 -9.58
CA VAL A 108 -17.80 -5.17 -8.84
C VAL A 108 -17.44 -5.37 -7.37
N THR A 109 -16.34 -6.08 -7.11
CA THR A 109 -15.86 -6.34 -5.75
C THR A 109 -15.61 -5.03 -5.00
N ARG A 110 -14.83 -4.10 -5.56
CA ARG A 110 -14.51 -2.83 -4.91
C ARG A 110 -15.74 -1.98 -4.60
N ALA A 111 -16.69 -1.92 -5.52
CA ALA A 111 -17.94 -1.19 -5.31
C ALA A 111 -18.79 -1.82 -4.19
N ALA A 112 -18.90 -3.15 -4.17
CA ALA A 112 -19.64 -3.88 -3.13
C ALA A 112 -18.99 -3.67 -1.74
N LEU A 113 -17.68 -3.78 -1.64
CA LEU A 113 -16.95 -3.56 -0.39
C LEU A 113 -17.14 -2.14 0.15
N ILE A 114 -17.10 -1.11 -0.72
CA ILE A 114 -17.31 0.29 -0.30
C ILE A 114 -18.75 0.50 0.17
N ARG A 115 -19.75 -0.02 -0.55
CA ARG A 115 -21.17 0.11 -0.14
C ARG A 115 -21.40 -0.49 1.23
N ALA A 116 -20.93 -1.71 1.44
CA ALA A 116 -21.10 -2.41 2.70
C ALA A 116 -20.38 -1.69 3.84
N CYS A 117 -19.14 -1.24 3.64
CA CYS A 117 -18.41 -0.48 4.64
C CYS A 117 -19.10 0.85 5.00
N LYS A 118 -19.63 1.57 4.00
CA LYS A 118 -20.40 2.81 4.25
C LYS A 118 -21.67 2.55 5.06
N GLN A 119 -22.38 1.47 4.77
CA GLN A 119 -23.60 1.10 5.47
C GLN A 119 -23.33 0.66 6.91
N GLU A 120 -22.34 -0.20 7.11
CA GLU A 120 -22.03 -0.83 8.40
C GLU A 120 -21.33 0.13 9.35
N PHE A 121 -20.28 0.83 8.88
CA PHE A 121 -19.40 1.61 9.73
C PHE A 121 -19.66 3.11 9.71
N ARG A 122 -20.53 3.60 8.84
CA ARG A 122 -20.99 5.01 8.78
C ARG A 122 -19.84 6.02 8.96
N ASP A 123 -19.89 6.85 9.99
CA ASP A 123 -18.90 7.89 10.27
C ASP A 123 -17.50 7.37 10.64
N SER A 124 -17.40 6.08 10.98
CA SER A 124 -16.11 5.41 11.21
C SER A 124 -15.44 5.00 9.90
N PHE A 125 -16.15 4.98 8.78
CA PHE A 125 -15.60 4.64 7.48
C PHE A 125 -15.15 5.87 6.71
N ILE A 126 -13.92 5.87 6.27
CA ILE A 126 -13.33 6.89 5.40
C ILE A 126 -12.93 6.20 4.09
N GLY A 127 -13.65 6.49 3.00
CA GLY A 127 -13.31 5.79 1.78
C GLY A 127 -14.22 6.09 0.61
N GLY A 128 -13.93 5.39 -0.48
CA GLY A 128 -14.65 5.50 -1.73
C GLY A 128 -13.75 5.33 -2.94
N LEU A 129 -14.32 5.61 -4.10
CA LEU A 129 -13.64 5.54 -5.39
C LEU A 129 -12.89 6.84 -5.69
N GLN A 130 -11.71 6.71 -6.27
CA GLN A 130 -11.02 7.84 -6.89
C GLN A 130 -11.88 8.38 -8.02
N GLN A 131 -12.04 9.69 -8.07
CA GLN A 131 -12.81 10.34 -9.12
C GLN A 131 -12.09 10.28 -10.46
N ASP A 132 -12.72 9.64 -11.44
CA ASP A 132 -12.38 9.66 -12.86
C ASP A 132 -13.67 9.54 -13.70
N PRO A 133 -13.62 9.69 -15.04
CA PRO A 133 -14.81 9.62 -15.89
C PRO A 133 -15.56 8.30 -15.78
N PHE A 134 -14.84 7.17 -15.78
CA PHE A 134 -15.45 5.85 -15.68
C PHE A 134 -16.12 5.63 -14.31
N ALA A 135 -15.45 5.97 -13.21
CA ALA A 135 -16.02 5.84 -11.87
C ALA A 135 -17.29 6.70 -11.68
N LYS A 136 -17.33 7.90 -12.30
CA LYS A 136 -18.54 8.75 -12.29
C LYS A 136 -19.72 8.11 -13.00
N GLN A 137 -19.47 7.40 -14.07
CA GLN A 137 -20.50 6.69 -14.83
C GLN A 137 -20.93 5.41 -14.10
N TYR A 138 -19.97 4.67 -13.55
CA TYR A 138 -20.17 3.36 -12.95
C TYR A 138 -20.87 3.42 -11.59
N ALA A 139 -20.41 4.30 -10.68
CA ALA A 139 -20.92 4.40 -9.31
C ALA A 139 -20.62 5.76 -8.69
N LYS A 140 -21.32 6.80 -9.17
CA LYS A 140 -21.13 8.20 -8.74
C LYS A 140 -21.27 8.38 -7.22
N GLU A 141 -22.18 7.65 -6.60
CA GLU A 141 -22.47 7.70 -5.16
C GLU A 141 -21.33 7.15 -4.28
N LEU A 142 -20.39 6.43 -4.88
CA LEU A 142 -19.24 5.85 -4.18
C LEU A 142 -17.98 6.72 -4.29
N ILE A 143 -18.01 7.81 -5.04
CA ILE A 143 -16.84 8.66 -5.22
C ILE A 143 -16.46 9.31 -3.88
N ALA A 144 -15.19 9.16 -3.54
CA ALA A 144 -14.63 9.83 -2.36
C ALA A 144 -14.46 11.33 -2.61
N PRO A 145 -14.55 12.17 -1.58
CA PRO A 145 -14.21 13.57 -1.69
C PRO A 145 -12.83 13.78 -2.32
N ALA A 146 -12.72 14.65 -3.32
CA ALA A 146 -11.47 14.85 -4.07
C ALA A 146 -10.25 15.18 -3.19
N ARG A 147 -10.48 15.79 -2.02
CA ARG A 147 -9.43 16.05 -1.03
C ARG A 147 -8.77 14.77 -0.55
N LEU A 148 -9.53 13.70 -0.28
CA LEU A 148 -9.02 12.43 0.26
C LEU A 148 -8.13 11.68 -0.75
N THR A 149 -8.28 11.92 -2.05
CA THR A 149 -7.49 11.27 -3.09
C THR A 149 -6.19 12.01 -3.41
N LYS A 150 -6.01 13.25 -2.90
CA LYS A 150 -4.73 13.96 -3.00
C LYS A 150 -3.71 13.29 -2.09
N LYS A 151 -2.52 13.02 -2.62
CA LYS A 151 -1.47 12.24 -1.95
C LYS A 151 -1.17 12.71 -0.53
N GLU A 152 -1.04 14.00 -0.32
CA GLU A 152 -0.74 14.58 0.99
C GLU A 152 -1.82 14.26 2.02
N HIS A 153 -3.08 14.55 1.70
CA HIS A 153 -4.20 14.27 2.58
C HIS A 153 -4.43 12.77 2.77
N PHE A 154 -4.16 11.97 1.75
CA PHE A 154 -4.24 10.51 1.87
C PHE A 154 -3.23 9.98 2.90
N LEU A 155 -1.98 10.45 2.87
CA LEU A 155 -0.97 10.03 3.84
C LEU A 155 -1.33 10.43 5.28
N GLU A 156 -1.90 11.61 5.47
CA GLU A 156 -2.40 12.04 6.78
C GLU A 156 -3.60 11.21 7.23
N THR A 157 -4.52 10.91 6.30
CA THR A 157 -5.69 10.07 6.59
C THR A 157 -5.29 8.65 7.01
N ILE A 158 -4.30 8.05 6.36
CA ILE A 158 -3.77 6.74 6.78
C ILE A 158 -3.36 6.78 8.25
N LYS A 159 -2.63 7.81 8.67
CA LYS A 159 -2.14 7.94 10.05
C LYS A 159 -3.26 8.10 11.07
N GLN A 160 -4.40 8.65 10.67
CA GLN A 160 -5.59 8.84 11.51
C GLN A 160 -6.50 7.60 11.58
N CYS A 161 -6.26 6.59 10.74
CA CYS A 161 -7.06 5.38 10.71
C CYS A 161 -6.36 4.26 11.48
N ASN A 162 -7.15 3.37 12.09
CA ASN A 162 -6.64 2.20 12.77
C ASN A 162 -6.53 1.00 11.82
N ILE A 163 -7.52 0.86 10.94
CA ILE A 163 -7.68 -0.26 10.01
C ILE A 163 -7.65 0.26 8.59
N CYS A 164 -6.86 -0.38 7.73
CA CYS A 164 -6.79 -0.09 6.31
C CYS A 164 -7.17 -1.33 5.51
N ILE A 165 -8.11 -1.17 4.59
CA ILE A 165 -8.53 -2.25 3.69
C ILE A 165 -7.71 -2.16 2.41
N ALA A 166 -7.19 -3.29 1.95
CA ALA A 166 -6.48 -3.42 0.69
C ALA A 166 -7.16 -4.47 -0.21
N THR A 167 -7.16 -4.22 -1.51
CA THR A 167 -7.57 -5.18 -2.53
C THR A 167 -6.45 -5.35 -3.54
N THR A 168 -6.35 -6.51 -4.12
CA THR A 168 -5.43 -6.78 -5.21
C THR A 168 -5.79 -5.99 -6.46
N GLY A 169 -4.80 -5.73 -7.28
CA GLY A 169 -4.96 -5.09 -8.58
C GLY A 169 -4.94 -6.10 -9.72
N LEU A 170 -4.80 -5.62 -10.94
CA LEU A 170 -4.63 -6.45 -12.13
C LEU A 170 -3.50 -7.47 -11.94
N HIS A 171 -3.72 -8.69 -12.43
CA HIS A 171 -2.82 -9.84 -12.27
C HIS A 171 -2.59 -10.20 -10.78
N GLN A 172 -3.57 -9.92 -9.93
CA GLN A 172 -3.49 -10.10 -8.48
C GLN A 172 -2.32 -9.34 -7.83
N SER A 173 -1.91 -8.22 -8.44
CA SER A 173 -0.78 -7.44 -7.97
C SER A 173 -1.08 -6.76 -6.63
N THR A 174 -0.07 -6.72 -5.76
CA THR A 174 -0.14 -5.95 -4.52
C THR A 174 0.04 -4.47 -4.84
N GLY A 175 -0.96 -3.67 -4.50
CA GLY A 175 -0.99 -2.24 -4.80
C GLY A 175 0.01 -1.43 -3.96
N TRP A 176 0.37 -0.24 -4.44
CA TRP A 176 1.28 0.71 -3.75
C TRP A 176 0.80 1.09 -2.34
N LYS A 177 -0.51 1.21 -2.15
CA LYS A 177 -1.10 1.57 -0.85
C LYS A 177 -0.76 0.57 0.24
N PHE A 178 -0.52 -0.68 -0.11
CA PHE A 178 -0.17 -1.70 0.86
C PHE A 178 1.13 -1.36 1.61
N GLY A 179 2.19 -1.02 0.86
CA GLY A 179 3.46 -0.56 1.45
C GLY A 179 3.30 0.73 2.28
N GLU A 180 2.38 1.62 1.87
CA GLU A 180 2.07 2.85 2.61
C GLU A 180 1.36 2.57 3.93
N TYR A 181 0.46 1.58 3.98
CA TYR A 181 -0.20 1.14 5.22
C TYR A 181 0.78 0.49 6.19
N VAL A 182 1.72 -0.31 5.65
CA VAL A 182 2.81 -0.91 6.43
C VAL A 182 3.72 0.17 7.01
N ALA A 183 4.15 1.15 6.21
CA ALA A 183 4.99 2.26 6.67
C ALA A 183 4.31 3.12 7.74
N ALA A 184 2.99 3.25 7.67
CA ALA A 184 2.21 3.94 8.69
C ALA A 184 1.85 3.05 9.90
N ALA A 185 2.32 1.81 9.94
CA ALA A 185 2.05 0.85 11.02
C ALA A 185 0.55 0.65 11.29
N ARG A 186 -0.27 0.50 10.24
CA ARG A 186 -1.72 0.30 10.40
C ARG A 186 -2.07 -1.19 10.41
N ALA A 187 -3.18 -1.53 11.07
CA ALA A 187 -3.77 -2.85 10.93
C ALA A 187 -4.36 -3.00 9.52
N ILE A 188 -4.06 -4.09 8.84
CA ILE A 188 -4.45 -4.29 7.43
C ILE A 188 -5.40 -5.47 7.34
N VAL A 189 -6.48 -5.29 6.58
CA VAL A 189 -7.38 -6.37 6.14
C VAL A 189 -7.33 -6.40 4.61
N SER A 190 -6.94 -7.53 4.02
CA SER A 190 -6.64 -7.61 2.58
C SER A 190 -7.18 -8.87 1.94
N GLU A 191 -7.46 -8.79 0.64
CA GLU A 191 -7.56 -10.01 -0.19
C GLU A 191 -6.25 -10.81 -0.11
N PRO A 192 -6.29 -12.14 -0.42
CA PRO A 192 -5.11 -13.00 -0.46
C PRO A 192 -3.98 -12.42 -1.30
N LEU A 193 -2.76 -12.44 -0.79
CA LEU A 193 -1.59 -11.95 -1.50
C LEU A 193 -0.93 -13.07 -2.29
N LYS A 194 -0.92 -12.94 -3.62
CA LYS A 194 -0.26 -13.90 -4.53
C LYS A 194 1.26 -13.87 -4.45
N TYR A 195 1.82 -12.67 -4.31
CA TYR A 195 3.26 -12.45 -4.44
C TYR A 195 3.94 -12.43 -3.08
N GLN A 196 5.03 -13.19 -2.99
CA GLN A 196 5.85 -13.27 -1.79
C GLN A 196 6.74 -12.04 -1.64
N VAL A 197 7.00 -11.69 -0.40
CA VAL A 197 7.91 -10.62 0.02
C VAL A 197 8.97 -11.17 0.98
N PRO A 198 10.13 -10.53 1.13
CA PRO A 198 11.18 -11.01 2.03
C PRO A 198 10.74 -10.92 3.50
N GLY A 199 11.40 -11.69 4.34
CA GLY A 199 11.19 -11.68 5.80
C GLY A 199 9.97 -12.48 6.25
N ASN A 200 9.50 -12.17 7.45
CA ASN A 200 8.45 -12.94 8.15
C ASN A 200 7.04 -12.40 7.89
N TRP A 201 6.79 -11.89 6.70
CA TRP A 201 5.46 -11.42 6.32
C TRP A 201 4.47 -12.58 6.20
N ARG A 202 3.37 -12.54 6.95
CA ARG A 202 2.36 -13.60 6.89
C ARG A 202 0.98 -13.12 7.39
N GLU A 203 -0.05 -13.79 6.89
CA GLU A 203 -1.43 -13.69 7.38
C GLU A 203 -1.49 -14.00 8.90
N GLY A 204 -2.44 -13.38 9.60
CA GLY A 204 -2.61 -13.47 11.04
C GLY A 204 -1.64 -12.61 11.86
N ASN A 205 -0.46 -12.30 11.33
CA ASN A 205 0.55 -11.49 11.99
C ASN A 205 0.63 -10.04 11.46
N ASN A 206 0.67 -9.89 10.14
CA ASN A 206 0.85 -8.58 9.51
C ASN A 206 -0.44 -8.04 8.90
N TYR A 207 -1.33 -8.93 8.51
CA TYR A 207 -2.65 -8.60 7.98
C TYR A 207 -3.63 -9.72 8.28
N LEU A 208 -4.93 -9.43 8.15
CA LEU A 208 -5.97 -10.45 8.14
C LEU A 208 -6.51 -10.59 6.73
N GLU A 209 -6.67 -11.83 6.30
CA GLU A 209 -7.16 -12.15 4.96
C GLU A 209 -8.68 -12.24 4.92
N PHE A 210 -9.25 -11.83 3.78
CA PHE A 210 -10.65 -12.05 3.45
C PHE A 210 -10.80 -12.45 1.98
N ASN A 211 -11.72 -13.38 1.69
CA ASN A 211 -12.03 -13.86 0.34
C ASN A 211 -13.36 -13.32 -0.18
N HIS A 212 -14.26 -12.91 0.69
CA HIS A 212 -15.57 -12.39 0.36
C HIS A 212 -16.03 -11.32 1.35
N LEU A 213 -17.15 -10.66 1.03
CA LEU A 213 -17.64 -9.51 1.77
C LEU A 213 -17.91 -9.80 3.25
N GLU A 214 -18.56 -10.92 3.55
CA GLU A 214 -18.93 -11.31 4.91
C GLU A 214 -17.68 -11.52 5.76
N GLU A 215 -16.64 -12.11 5.19
CA GLU A 215 -15.36 -12.29 5.87
C GLU A 215 -14.66 -10.95 6.11
N LEU A 216 -14.67 -10.01 5.16
CA LEU A 216 -14.17 -8.66 5.40
C LEU A 216 -14.87 -8.02 6.60
N MET A 217 -16.21 -8.05 6.67
CA MET A 217 -16.97 -7.49 7.79
C MET A 217 -16.58 -8.16 9.11
N TYR A 218 -16.48 -9.49 9.11
CA TYR A 218 -16.05 -10.25 10.27
C TYR A 218 -14.66 -9.82 10.75
N ARG A 219 -13.66 -9.72 9.85
CA ARG A 219 -12.27 -9.32 10.19
C ARG A 219 -12.19 -7.91 10.74
N ILE A 220 -12.96 -6.98 10.20
CA ILE A 220 -13.00 -5.61 10.71
C ILE A 220 -13.62 -5.59 12.11
N HIS A 221 -14.75 -6.26 12.34
CA HIS A 221 -15.37 -6.36 13.66
C HIS A 221 -14.47 -7.06 14.67
N GLU A 222 -13.73 -8.09 14.25
CA GLU A 222 -12.74 -8.77 15.07
C GLU A 222 -11.67 -7.79 15.58
N LEU A 223 -11.11 -6.95 14.69
CA LEU A 223 -10.11 -5.94 15.08
C LEU A 223 -10.70 -4.83 15.97
N ILE A 224 -11.93 -4.40 15.72
CA ILE A 224 -12.60 -3.39 16.55
C ILE A 224 -12.80 -3.92 17.99
N ARG A 225 -13.22 -5.18 18.14
CA ARG A 225 -13.49 -5.81 19.43
C ARG A 225 -12.19 -6.22 20.14
N ASN A 226 -11.21 -6.73 19.39
CA ASN A 226 -9.93 -7.19 19.95
C ASN A 226 -8.81 -6.18 19.64
N LYS A 227 -8.74 -5.14 20.48
CA LYS A 227 -7.71 -4.09 20.35
C LYS A 227 -6.29 -4.61 20.52
N MET A 228 -6.09 -5.69 21.28
CA MET A 228 -4.78 -6.31 21.44
C MET A 228 -4.32 -6.99 20.15
N LYS A 229 -5.21 -7.68 19.45
CA LYS A 229 -4.91 -8.24 18.10
C LYS A 229 -4.61 -7.15 17.09
N MET A 230 -5.40 -6.07 17.09
CA MET A 230 -5.17 -4.91 16.24
C MET A 230 -3.78 -4.30 16.51
N LEU A 231 -3.44 -4.07 17.76
CA LEU A 231 -2.14 -3.52 18.17
C LEU A 231 -0.99 -4.47 17.81
N HIS A 232 -1.18 -5.78 17.95
CA HIS A 232 -0.19 -6.77 17.55
C HIS A 232 0.13 -6.67 16.06
N ILE A 233 -0.88 -6.62 15.20
CA ILE A 233 -0.69 -6.43 13.74
C ILE A 233 0.01 -5.11 13.44
N MET A 234 -0.40 -4.01 14.09
CA MET A 234 0.22 -2.71 13.91
C MET A 234 1.71 -2.72 14.28
N ARG A 235 2.08 -3.40 15.37
CA ARG A 235 3.47 -3.56 15.82
C ARG A 235 4.29 -4.39 14.83
N ASN A 236 3.76 -5.52 14.40
CA ASN A 236 4.43 -6.37 13.41
C ASN A 236 4.66 -5.63 12.09
N ASN A 237 3.70 -4.79 11.66
CA ASN A 237 3.85 -3.95 10.48
C ASN A 237 4.93 -2.87 10.66
N TYR A 238 5.01 -2.27 11.86
CA TYR A 238 6.07 -1.34 12.19
C TYR A 238 7.45 -1.98 12.16
N GLU A 239 7.61 -3.15 12.78
CA GLU A 239 8.85 -3.93 12.78
C GLU A 239 9.22 -4.37 11.35
N TYR A 240 8.23 -4.85 10.58
CA TYR A 240 8.45 -5.22 9.19
C TYR A 240 8.88 -4.02 8.35
N TYR A 241 8.26 -2.85 8.54
CA TYR A 241 8.68 -1.63 7.88
C TYR A 241 10.15 -1.31 8.16
N LEU A 242 10.52 -1.27 9.42
CA LEU A 242 11.90 -0.95 9.83
C LEU A 242 12.92 -1.95 9.28
N ASN A 243 12.59 -3.22 9.23
CA ASN A 243 13.57 -4.26 8.88
C ASN A 243 13.64 -4.56 7.38
N TYR A 244 12.52 -4.41 6.63
CA TYR A 244 12.45 -4.89 5.24
C TYR A 244 11.96 -3.85 4.23
N LEU A 245 11.12 -2.90 4.63
CA LEU A 245 10.47 -2.00 3.67
C LEU A 245 11.08 -0.60 3.66
N ARG A 246 11.63 -0.13 4.78
CA ARG A 246 12.29 1.17 4.84
C ARG A 246 13.43 1.22 3.82
N PRO A 247 13.54 2.29 3.01
CA PRO A 247 14.39 2.30 1.82
C PRO A 247 15.87 1.96 2.07
N ASP A 248 16.43 2.41 3.18
CA ASP A 248 17.82 2.12 3.58
C ASP A 248 18.00 0.63 3.91
N ASN A 249 17.09 0.03 4.69
CA ASN A 249 17.14 -1.38 5.05
C ASN A 249 16.76 -2.31 3.89
N LEU A 250 15.87 -1.89 3.00
CA LEU A 250 15.61 -2.64 1.77
C LEU A 250 16.88 -2.76 0.92
N VAL A 251 17.62 -1.67 0.74
CA VAL A 251 18.90 -1.68 0.02
C VAL A 251 19.93 -2.52 0.76
N LEU A 252 20.08 -2.32 2.08
CA LEU A 252 21.03 -3.10 2.89
C LEU A 252 20.76 -4.61 2.80
N ASN A 253 19.51 -5.02 2.95
CA ASN A 253 19.12 -6.44 2.85
C ASN A 253 19.43 -7.01 1.46
N THR A 254 19.20 -6.21 0.39
CA THR A 254 19.55 -6.60 -0.99
C THR A 254 21.05 -6.81 -1.14
N LEU A 255 21.87 -5.86 -0.67
CA LEU A 255 23.34 -5.97 -0.72
C LEU A 255 23.87 -7.12 0.13
N THR A 256 23.33 -7.32 1.34
CA THR A 256 23.68 -8.46 2.20
C THR A 256 23.37 -9.79 1.50
N LYS A 257 22.22 -9.87 0.80
CA LYS A 257 21.87 -11.09 0.07
C LYS A 257 22.82 -11.37 -1.09
N ILE A 258 23.25 -10.33 -1.81
CA ILE A 258 24.25 -10.43 -2.88
C ILE A 258 25.57 -10.97 -2.28
N TYR A 259 26.06 -10.33 -1.23
CA TYR A 259 27.32 -10.73 -0.57
C TYR A 259 27.30 -12.19 -0.09
N LEU A 260 26.18 -12.66 0.47
CA LEU A 260 26.03 -14.04 0.93
C LEU A 260 25.90 -15.07 -0.20
N CYS A 261 25.58 -14.65 -1.42
CA CYS A 261 25.56 -15.55 -2.59
C CYS A 261 26.93 -15.65 -3.27
N ASP A 262 27.85 -14.71 -2.99
CA ASP A 262 29.22 -14.70 -3.51
C ASP A 262 30.19 -15.50 -2.62
N LEU A 263 29.74 -15.97 -1.45
CA LEU A 263 30.47 -16.85 -0.51
C LEU A 263 30.13 -18.31 -0.74
#